data_54f4ce23f8294c44751c7fa5673a0d49
#
_entry.id   54f4ce23f8294c44751c7fa5673a0d49
#
_cell.length_a   1.000
_cell.length_b   1.000
_cell.length_c   1.000
_cell.angle_alpha   90.00
_cell.angle_beta   90.00
_cell.angle_gamma   90.00
#
_symmetry.space_group_name_H-M   'P 1'
#
loop_
_entity.id
_entity.type
_entity.pdbx_description
1 polymer ?
#
loop_
_entity_poly.entity_id
_entity_poly.type
_entity_poly.pdbx_seq_one_letter_code
_entity_poly.pdbx_strand_id
1 'polypeptide(L)'
;MSPNKWICLQPSNAMADAAKLAMSLDNRGLAYGDGFFTTMGVIDGQILWVDYHYQRLVSHATALQLQLDSDALLTILKMHAKQLQQGMLKLIVTRAAQEVRGYGYITNTSGSACEVWLKSSPMSIATAQSLSLPDGQLIPLQPTATATCLSSQIACLPPPLAGLKSLNRLDNVLASGELHAIKAKALEDNIKPSIGEGLLRDMSGHWVEGTMSNVFYQLSDSRLLESPSSEINATVNANKGNANKGNTNKGNTNKDKANYLTQGQWCTPSMAQSGVAGVMRQVIIDGLSTSKNPVIIRSLQDEDLPHLSQLFFCNALRGIMPMTSLRLFSREMVSFEAI
;
A
#
# COMPACT_ATOMS: atom_id res chain seq x y z
N MET A 1 -5.50 -27.02 -5.11
CA MET A 1 -6.60 -26.16 -4.65
C MET A 1 -7.18 -25.41 -5.84
N SER A 2 -8.50 -25.20 -5.89
CA SER A 2 -9.13 -24.43 -6.99
C SER A 2 -8.67 -22.96 -6.87
N PRO A 3 -8.01 -22.39 -7.88
CA PRO A 3 -7.55 -21.01 -7.84
C PRO A 3 -8.75 -20.05 -7.71
N ASN A 4 -8.55 -18.90 -7.05
CA ASN A 4 -9.56 -17.86 -6.82
C ASN A 4 -10.66 -18.13 -5.81
N LYS A 5 -10.58 -19.16 -4.96
CA LYS A 5 -11.50 -19.37 -3.84
C LYS A 5 -10.95 -18.75 -2.55
N TRP A 6 -11.86 -18.19 -1.74
CA TRP A 6 -11.56 -17.83 -0.36
C TRP A 6 -11.54 -19.08 0.51
N ILE A 7 -10.57 -19.16 1.41
CA ILE A 7 -10.48 -20.19 2.45
C ILE A 7 -10.41 -19.51 3.82
N CYS A 8 -11.11 -20.08 4.81
CA CYS A 8 -10.97 -19.67 6.20
C CYS A 8 -9.78 -20.40 6.82
N LEU A 9 -8.83 -19.67 7.38
CA LEU A 9 -7.63 -20.21 8.05
C LEU A 9 -7.81 -20.34 9.56
N GLN A 10 -8.82 -19.70 10.16
CA GLN A 10 -9.23 -19.81 11.56
C GLN A 10 -10.77 -19.71 11.63
N PRO A 11 -11.41 -20.51 12.44
CA PRO A 11 -11.27 -20.59 13.88
C PRO A 11 -10.40 -21.76 14.35
N SER A 12 -9.72 -21.56 15.48
CA SER A 12 -8.76 -22.49 16.09
C SER A 12 -9.35 -23.79 16.66
N ASN A 13 -10.63 -24.06 16.46
CA ASN A 13 -11.28 -25.34 16.78
C ASN A 13 -11.44 -26.15 15.50
N ALA A 14 -10.32 -26.58 14.95
CA ALA A 14 -10.18 -27.26 13.66
C ALA A 14 -10.74 -28.69 13.59
N MET A 15 -11.74 -29.05 14.39
CA MET A 15 -12.42 -30.35 14.27
C MET A 15 -13.91 -30.25 13.89
N ALA A 16 -14.44 -29.06 13.66
CA ALA A 16 -15.83 -28.91 13.25
C ALA A 16 -15.88 -28.30 11.83
N ASP A 17 -16.14 -29.17 10.87
CA ASP A 17 -16.62 -28.89 9.51
C ASP A 17 -15.69 -28.10 8.55
N ALA A 18 -15.11 -28.86 7.63
CA ALA A 18 -14.69 -28.40 6.29
C ALA A 18 -15.84 -27.72 5.49
N ALA A 19 -16.99 -27.46 6.10
CA ALA A 19 -18.22 -26.94 5.51
C ALA A 19 -18.40 -25.41 5.62
N LYS A 20 -17.57 -24.66 6.37
CA LYS A 20 -17.63 -23.18 6.33
C LYS A 20 -16.90 -22.64 5.11
N LEU A 21 -17.45 -22.90 3.94
CA LEU A 21 -16.96 -22.37 2.66
C LEU A 21 -17.44 -20.93 2.39
N ALA A 22 -18.24 -20.33 3.28
CA ALA A 22 -18.80 -18.99 3.11
C ALA A 22 -18.66 -18.19 4.41
N MET A 23 -18.35 -16.89 4.26
CA MET A 23 -18.40 -15.93 5.35
C MET A 23 -19.84 -15.75 5.83
N SER A 24 -20.07 -15.78 7.15
CA SER A 24 -21.40 -15.51 7.72
C SER A 24 -21.83 -14.07 7.46
N LEU A 25 -23.12 -13.84 7.31
CA LEU A 25 -23.68 -12.48 7.29
C LEU A 25 -23.49 -11.76 8.63
N ASP A 26 -23.30 -12.49 9.72
CA ASP A 26 -22.99 -11.96 11.06
C ASP A 26 -21.50 -11.61 11.23
N ASN A 27 -20.68 -11.79 10.18
CA ASN A 27 -19.28 -11.42 10.24
C ASN A 27 -19.12 -9.92 10.46
N ARG A 28 -18.42 -9.53 11.50
CA ARG A 28 -18.27 -8.14 11.90
C ARG A 28 -17.50 -7.28 10.88
N GLY A 29 -16.62 -7.90 10.09
CA GLY A 29 -15.98 -7.24 8.96
C GLY A 29 -16.97 -6.84 7.88
N LEU A 30 -18.01 -7.68 7.63
CA LEU A 30 -19.09 -7.37 6.70
C LEU A 30 -20.03 -6.30 7.28
N ALA A 31 -20.45 -6.47 8.54
CA ALA A 31 -21.47 -5.60 9.16
C ALA A 31 -20.93 -4.21 9.54
N TYR A 32 -19.67 -4.10 9.98
CA TYR A 32 -19.10 -2.89 10.58
C TYR A 32 -17.76 -2.48 10.00
N GLY A 33 -17.19 -3.23 9.05
CA GLY A 33 -15.81 -3.02 8.62
C GLY A 33 -14.77 -3.32 9.72
N ASP A 34 -15.14 -4.13 10.74
CA ASP A 34 -14.32 -4.44 11.91
C ASP A 34 -13.22 -5.44 11.55
N GLY A 35 -12.15 -4.93 10.98
CA GLY A 35 -11.03 -5.72 10.52
C GLY A 35 -10.10 -4.95 9.58
N PHE A 36 -9.14 -5.67 9.02
CA PHE A 36 -8.14 -5.14 8.10
C PHE A 36 -7.80 -6.16 7.01
N PHE A 37 -7.06 -5.70 6.00
CA PHE A 37 -6.62 -6.58 4.92
C PHE A 37 -5.20 -6.26 4.46
N THR A 38 -4.57 -7.21 3.79
CA THR A 38 -3.31 -6.98 3.09
C THR A 38 -3.29 -7.78 1.79
N THR A 39 -2.57 -7.25 0.79
CA THR A 39 -2.35 -7.91 -0.51
C THR A 39 -0.86 -8.07 -0.71
N MET A 40 -0.43 -9.29 -0.92
CA MET A 40 0.96 -9.70 -1.02
C MET A 40 1.23 -10.25 -2.41
N GLY A 41 2.28 -9.75 -3.07
CA GLY A 41 2.80 -10.36 -4.29
C GLY A 41 3.60 -11.62 -3.96
N VAL A 42 3.55 -12.60 -4.86
CA VAL A 42 4.33 -13.82 -4.79
C VAL A 42 5.08 -14.00 -6.10
N ILE A 43 6.40 -14.20 -6.01
CA ILE A 43 7.30 -14.52 -7.13
C ILE A 43 8.18 -15.68 -6.68
N ASP A 44 8.32 -16.71 -7.52
CA ASP A 44 9.11 -17.91 -7.26
C ASP A 44 8.79 -18.55 -5.89
N GLY A 45 7.50 -18.56 -5.54
CA GLY A 45 7.02 -19.11 -4.28
C GLY A 45 7.39 -18.29 -3.03
N GLN A 46 7.94 -17.09 -3.20
CA GLN A 46 8.30 -16.20 -2.11
C GLN A 46 7.34 -15.01 -2.03
N ILE A 47 6.93 -14.65 -0.82
CA ILE A 47 6.14 -13.44 -0.57
C ILE A 47 7.08 -12.23 -0.68
N LEU A 48 6.74 -11.29 -1.55
CA LEU A 48 7.46 -10.02 -1.63
C LEU A 48 7.26 -9.21 -0.35
N TRP A 49 8.34 -8.61 0.17
CA TRP A 49 8.29 -7.71 1.34
C TRP A 49 7.70 -8.39 2.59
N VAL A 50 7.99 -9.67 2.79
CA VAL A 50 7.38 -10.53 3.80
C VAL A 50 7.47 -9.94 5.22
N ASP A 51 8.61 -9.37 5.60
CA ASP A 51 8.81 -8.81 6.95
C ASP A 51 7.95 -7.57 7.19
N TYR A 52 7.75 -6.72 6.17
CA TYR A 52 6.86 -5.56 6.23
C TYR A 52 5.38 -5.97 6.29
N HIS A 53 5.01 -7.04 5.58
CA HIS A 53 3.66 -7.61 5.72
C HIS A 53 3.44 -8.20 7.11
N TYR A 54 4.45 -8.87 7.68
CA TYR A 54 4.41 -9.38 9.05
C TYR A 54 4.22 -8.23 10.06
N GLN A 55 5.01 -7.15 9.95
CA GLN A 55 4.86 -5.97 10.80
C GLN A 55 3.45 -5.37 10.70
N ARG A 56 2.86 -5.34 9.49
CA ARG A 56 1.47 -4.93 9.30
C ARG A 56 0.49 -5.83 10.03
N LEU A 57 0.65 -7.16 9.96
CA LEU A 57 -0.21 -8.08 10.69
C LEU A 57 -0.20 -7.78 12.19
N VAL A 58 0.99 -7.66 12.78
CA VAL A 58 1.18 -7.37 14.19
C VAL A 58 0.58 -6.00 14.55
N SER A 59 0.97 -4.93 13.85
CA SER A 59 0.54 -3.56 14.19
C SER A 59 -0.97 -3.37 14.04
N HIS A 60 -1.58 -3.92 12.98
CA HIS A 60 -3.02 -3.78 12.75
C HIS A 60 -3.85 -4.62 13.72
N ALA A 61 -3.40 -5.84 14.05
CA ALA A 61 -4.04 -6.66 15.07
C ALA A 61 -3.99 -5.97 16.44
N THR A 62 -2.84 -5.40 16.81
CA THR A 62 -2.68 -4.62 18.06
C THR A 62 -3.62 -3.41 18.08
N ALA A 63 -3.62 -2.60 17.01
CA ALA A 63 -4.44 -1.40 16.92
C ALA A 63 -5.95 -1.69 17.02
N LEU A 64 -6.40 -2.81 16.46
CA LEU A 64 -7.80 -3.24 16.51
C LEU A 64 -8.10 -4.21 17.68
N GLN A 65 -7.13 -4.46 18.56
CA GLN A 65 -7.26 -5.37 19.71
C GLN A 65 -7.75 -6.78 19.29
N LEU A 66 -7.15 -7.33 18.22
CA LEU A 66 -7.42 -8.66 17.71
C LEU A 66 -6.36 -9.65 18.20
N GLN A 67 -6.79 -10.82 18.67
CA GLN A 67 -5.92 -11.92 19.02
C GLN A 67 -5.52 -12.67 17.74
N LEU A 68 -4.40 -12.30 17.15
CA LEU A 68 -3.85 -12.87 15.93
C LEU A 68 -2.48 -13.49 16.20
N ASP A 69 -2.35 -14.80 16.03
CA ASP A 69 -1.05 -15.46 15.99
C ASP A 69 -0.36 -15.18 14.66
N SER A 70 0.38 -14.06 14.59
CA SER A 70 1.03 -13.61 13.38
C SER A 70 2.15 -14.55 12.92
N ASP A 71 2.81 -15.27 13.82
CA ASP A 71 3.90 -16.22 13.51
C ASP A 71 3.35 -17.50 12.86
N ALA A 72 2.33 -18.11 13.47
CA ALA A 72 1.64 -19.24 12.90
C ALA A 72 1.01 -18.88 11.54
N LEU A 73 0.38 -17.70 11.44
CA LEU A 73 -0.20 -17.22 10.19
C LEU A 73 0.86 -17.01 9.10
N LEU A 74 2.02 -16.42 9.42
CA LEU A 74 3.11 -16.23 8.48
C LEU A 74 3.60 -17.57 7.91
N THR A 75 3.69 -18.60 8.75
CA THR A 75 4.07 -19.96 8.32
C THR A 75 3.08 -20.52 7.30
N ILE A 76 1.78 -20.34 7.54
CA ILE A 76 0.72 -20.75 6.61
C ILE A 76 0.79 -19.95 5.30
N LEU A 77 0.98 -18.64 5.37
CA LEU A 77 1.10 -17.79 4.18
C LEU A 77 2.30 -18.17 3.31
N LYS A 78 3.46 -18.49 3.91
CA LYS A 78 4.64 -18.99 3.19
C LYS A 78 4.37 -20.33 2.48
N MET A 79 3.64 -21.22 3.11
CA MET A 79 3.22 -22.49 2.49
C MET A 79 2.32 -22.26 1.26
N HIS A 80 1.33 -21.36 1.38
CA HIS A 80 0.47 -20.98 0.25
C HIS A 80 1.23 -20.27 -0.87
N ALA A 81 2.18 -19.40 -0.53
CA ALA A 81 3.04 -18.75 -1.52
C ALA A 81 3.87 -19.80 -2.29
N LYS A 82 4.45 -20.77 -1.59
CA LYS A 82 5.21 -21.87 -2.22
C LYS A 82 4.34 -22.72 -3.16
N GLN A 83 3.06 -22.91 -2.86
CA GLN A 83 2.13 -23.61 -3.76
C GLN A 83 1.70 -22.76 -4.95
N LEU A 84 1.53 -21.45 -4.74
CA LEU A 84 1.08 -20.52 -5.78
C LEU A 84 2.16 -20.25 -6.84
N GLN A 85 3.45 -20.24 -6.44
CA GLN A 85 4.62 -19.90 -7.26
C GLN A 85 4.62 -18.46 -7.75
N GLN A 86 3.60 -18.03 -8.49
CA GLN A 86 3.48 -16.65 -8.97
C GLN A 86 2.05 -16.15 -8.89
N GLY A 87 1.84 -14.97 -8.30
CA GLY A 87 0.52 -14.39 -8.18
C GLY A 87 0.34 -13.50 -6.96
N MET A 88 -0.86 -13.50 -6.43
CA MET A 88 -1.29 -12.65 -5.34
C MET A 88 -1.91 -13.46 -4.21
N LEU A 89 -1.51 -13.19 -2.98
CA LEU A 89 -2.21 -13.59 -1.77
C LEU A 89 -2.95 -12.39 -1.20
N LYS A 90 -4.28 -12.49 -1.06
CA LYS A 90 -5.09 -11.48 -0.37
C LYS A 90 -5.60 -12.05 0.94
N LEU A 91 -5.24 -11.39 2.02
CA LEU A 91 -5.64 -11.75 3.39
C LEU A 91 -6.66 -10.73 3.90
N ILE A 92 -7.73 -11.22 4.54
CA ILE A 92 -8.67 -10.43 5.31
C ILE A 92 -8.69 -10.99 6.73
N VAL A 93 -8.58 -10.12 7.72
CA VAL A 93 -8.69 -10.44 9.16
C VAL A 93 -9.85 -9.63 9.71
N THR A 94 -10.85 -10.29 10.29
CA THR A 94 -12.01 -9.66 10.91
C THR A 94 -12.09 -10.10 12.36
N ARG A 95 -12.70 -9.29 13.24
CA ARG A 95 -13.11 -9.77 14.54
C ARG A 95 -14.14 -10.87 14.36
N ALA A 96 -13.99 -11.97 15.08
CA ALA A 96 -14.97 -13.07 15.06
C ALA A 96 -16.33 -12.58 15.57
N ALA A 97 -17.40 -13.22 15.12
CA ALA A 97 -18.74 -12.95 15.60
C ALA A 97 -18.82 -13.15 17.12
N GLN A 98 -19.54 -12.27 17.79
CA GLN A 98 -19.73 -12.27 19.24
C GLN A 98 -21.19 -11.99 19.57
N GLU A 99 -21.71 -12.58 20.62
CA GLU A 99 -23.07 -12.33 21.13
C GLU A 99 -23.14 -10.99 21.89
N VAL A 100 -22.78 -9.91 21.20
CA VAL A 100 -22.82 -8.54 21.73
C VAL A 100 -23.57 -7.65 20.73
N ARG A 101 -24.53 -6.89 21.24
CA ARG A 101 -25.36 -6.01 20.40
C ARG A 101 -24.58 -4.80 19.87
N GLY A 102 -24.74 -4.51 18.59
CA GLY A 102 -24.21 -3.31 17.93
C GLY A 102 -22.67 -3.30 17.84
N TYR A 103 -22.08 -2.16 18.08
CA TYR A 103 -20.62 -1.96 17.93
C TYR A 103 -19.79 -2.54 19.09
N GLY A 104 -20.45 -2.91 20.22
CA GLY A 104 -19.74 -3.50 21.35
C GLY A 104 -18.95 -4.75 20.98
N TYR A 105 -17.87 -5.03 21.70
CA TYR A 105 -17.10 -6.27 21.59
C TYR A 105 -16.44 -6.64 22.91
N ILE A 106 -16.18 -7.92 23.09
CA ILE A 106 -15.50 -8.46 24.26
C ILE A 106 -14.04 -8.73 23.90
N THR A 107 -13.13 -8.28 24.75
CA THR A 107 -11.71 -8.63 24.67
C THR A 107 -11.27 -9.27 25.97
N ASN A 108 -10.22 -10.08 25.88
CA ASN A 108 -9.41 -10.50 27.03
C ASN A 108 -8.04 -9.81 26.96
N THR A 109 -7.10 -10.20 27.81
CA THR A 109 -5.74 -9.64 27.85
C THR A 109 -4.97 -9.82 26.51
N SER A 110 -5.36 -10.80 25.71
CA SER A 110 -4.76 -11.10 24.39
C SER A 110 -5.52 -10.47 23.22
N GLY A 111 -6.62 -9.77 23.46
CA GLY A 111 -7.51 -9.22 22.45
C GLY A 111 -8.76 -10.09 22.20
N SER A 112 -9.53 -9.72 21.17
CA SER A 112 -10.71 -10.49 20.71
C SER A 112 -10.31 -11.55 19.70
N ALA A 113 -10.98 -12.69 19.72
CA ALA A 113 -10.85 -13.72 18.67
C ALA A 113 -11.11 -13.12 17.29
N CYS A 114 -10.43 -13.65 16.28
CA CYS A 114 -10.57 -13.17 14.91
C CYS A 114 -10.81 -14.33 13.92
N GLU A 115 -11.39 -13.99 12.77
CA GLU A 115 -11.46 -14.86 11.59
C GLU A 115 -10.44 -14.39 10.56
N VAL A 116 -9.77 -15.35 9.93
CA VAL A 116 -8.74 -15.08 8.92
C VAL A 116 -9.14 -15.74 7.60
N TRP A 117 -9.27 -14.93 6.57
CA TRP A 117 -9.65 -15.37 5.24
C TRP A 117 -8.52 -15.11 4.25
N LEU A 118 -8.16 -16.16 3.50
CA LEU A 118 -7.10 -16.10 2.49
C LEU A 118 -7.66 -16.42 1.10
N LYS A 119 -7.24 -15.62 0.12
CA LYS A 119 -7.45 -15.91 -1.31
C LYS A 119 -6.11 -15.94 -2.02
N SER A 120 -5.85 -17.03 -2.76
CA SER A 120 -4.70 -17.17 -3.65
C SER A 120 -5.17 -16.98 -5.09
N SER A 121 -4.54 -16.08 -5.83
CA SER A 121 -4.89 -15.78 -7.22
C SER A 121 -3.64 -15.85 -8.10
N PRO A 122 -3.52 -16.84 -8.99
CA PRO A 122 -2.47 -16.86 -9.99
C PRO A 122 -2.58 -15.64 -10.90
N MET A 123 -1.48 -14.93 -11.08
CA MET A 123 -1.40 -13.79 -12.00
C MET A 123 0.07 -13.49 -12.32
N SER A 124 0.31 -12.88 -13.47
CA SER A 124 1.64 -12.35 -13.77
C SER A 124 1.87 -11.07 -12.97
N ILE A 125 2.97 -11.03 -12.21
CA ILE A 125 3.49 -9.82 -11.63
C ILE A 125 4.55 -9.29 -12.58
N ALA A 126 4.37 -8.06 -13.08
CA ALA A 126 5.30 -7.46 -14.02
C ALA A 126 6.68 -7.30 -13.38
N THR A 127 7.68 -7.98 -13.92
CA THR A 127 9.07 -7.96 -13.44
C THR A 127 10.07 -7.65 -14.56
N ALA A 128 9.57 -7.29 -15.76
CA ALA A 128 10.42 -7.05 -16.95
C ALA A 128 11.44 -5.92 -16.71
N GLN A 129 11.12 -4.96 -15.83
CA GLN A 129 12.00 -3.88 -15.41
C GLN A 129 11.94 -3.75 -13.89
N SER A 130 13.06 -3.38 -13.28
CA SER A 130 13.15 -3.13 -11.85
C SER A 130 14.10 -1.98 -11.55
N LEU A 131 13.86 -1.31 -10.44
CA LEU A 131 14.79 -0.35 -9.83
C LEU A 131 15.49 -1.03 -8.67
N SER A 132 16.77 -0.68 -8.46
CA SER A 132 17.54 -1.18 -7.33
C SER A 132 17.55 -0.14 -6.21
N LEU A 133 17.28 -0.58 -4.98
CA LEU A 133 17.57 0.18 -3.78
C LEU A 133 19.06 0.09 -3.43
N PRO A 134 19.62 1.02 -2.62
CA PRO A 134 21.01 0.98 -2.17
C PRO A 134 21.43 -0.32 -1.49
N ASP A 135 20.51 -1.03 -0.83
CA ASP A 135 20.73 -2.33 -0.20
C ASP A 135 20.70 -3.52 -1.17
N GLY A 136 20.48 -3.24 -2.48
CA GLY A 136 20.41 -4.23 -3.55
C GLY A 136 19.03 -4.87 -3.74
N GLN A 137 18.03 -4.50 -2.97
CA GLN A 137 16.65 -4.96 -3.20
C GLN A 137 16.12 -4.42 -4.54
N LEU A 138 15.44 -5.29 -5.29
CA LEU A 138 14.85 -4.93 -6.59
C LEU A 138 13.36 -4.66 -6.42
N ILE A 139 12.92 -3.48 -6.85
CA ILE A 139 11.51 -3.09 -6.87
C ILE A 139 10.98 -3.16 -8.31
N PRO A 140 9.86 -3.87 -8.57
CA PRO A 140 9.24 -3.88 -9.90
C PRO A 140 8.93 -2.46 -10.39
N LEU A 141 9.22 -2.18 -11.64
CA LEU A 141 8.96 -0.89 -12.30
C LEU A 141 7.88 -1.09 -13.37
N GLN A 142 6.78 -0.34 -13.24
CA GLN A 142 5.69 -0.34 -14.23
C GLN A 142 5.99 0.63 -15.37
N PRO A 143 5.34 0.45 -16.54
CA PRO A 143 5.35 1.44 -17.59
C PRO A 143 4.88 2.81 -17.10
N THR A 144 5.42 3.88 -17.68
CA THR A 144 5.03 5.26 -17.38
C THR A 144 3.57 5.53 -17.77
N ALA A 145 2.91 6.39 -17.01
CA ALA A 145 1.53 6.80 -17.24
C ALA A 145 1.32 8.28 -16.86
N THR A 146 0.13 8.80 -17.06
CA THR A 146 -0.30 10.11 -16.57
C THR A 146 -1.07 9.95 -15.26
N ALA A 147 -0.89 10.88 -14.32
CA ALA A 147 -1.75 11.01 -13.15
C ALA A 147 -2.80 12.12 -13.36
N THR A 148 -3.85 12.11 -12.53
CA THR A 148 -4.86 13.20 -12.48
C THR A 148 -5.26 13.46 -11.04
N CYS A 149 -5.48 14.72 -10.68
CA CYS A 149 -6.10 15.08 -9.42
C CYS A 149 -7.58 14.61 -9.42
N LEU A 150 -8.03 14.02 -8.31
CA LEU A 150 -9.40 13.56 -8.12
C LEU A 150 -10.15 14.49 -7.17
N SER A 151 -11.45 14.66 -7.40
CA SER A 151 -12.35 15.46 -6.56
C SER A 151 -12.74 14.74 -5.28
N SER A 152 -12.76 13.41 -5.30
CA SER A 152 -12.98 12.57 -4.13
C SER A 152 -11.93 12.85 -3.06
N GLN A 153 -12.38 12.83 -1.80
CA GLN A 153 -11.51 13.05 -0.64
C GLN A 153 -11.53 11.81 0.27
N ILE A 154 -10.41 11.58 0.97
CA ILE A 154 -10.31 10.53 1.98
C ILE A 154 -10.46 11.12 3.39
N ALA A 155 -10.99 10.33 4.30
CA ALA A 155 -11.22 10.74 5.67
C ALA A 155 -9.92 10.98 6.45
N CYS A 156 -9.92 12.00 7.31
CA CYS A 156 -8.96 12.11 8.40
C CYS A 156 -9.46 11.28 9.58
N LEU A 157 -8.60 10.42 10.10
CA LEU A 157 -8.93 9.47 11.16
C LEU A 157 -8.03 9.68 12.39
N PRO A 158 -8.57 9.58 13.60
CA PRO A 158 -7.75 9.66 14.80
C PRO A 158 -6.90 8.38 14.99
N PRO A 159 -5.79 8.44 15.75
CA PRO A 159 -5.13 7.24 16.23
C PRO A 159 -6.10 6.37 17.08
N PRO A 160 -6.02 5.01 16.96
CA PRO A 160 -5.07 4.23 16.19
C PRO A 160 -5.52 3.91 14.75
N LEU A 161 -6.61 4.51 14.25
CA LEU A 161 -7.23 4.17 12.97
C LEU A 161 -6.48 4.76 11.76
N ALA A 162 -5.81 5.91 11.94
CA ALA A 162 -5.02 6.53 10.88
C ALA A 162 -3.90 5.59 10.40
N GLY A 163 -3.67 5.55 9.09
CA GLY A 163 -2.66 4.69 8.46
C GLY A 163 -3.01 3.21 8.37
N LEU A 164 -4.07 2.73 9.05
CA LEU A 164 -4.48 1.32 8.95
C LEU A 164 -5.06 1.00 7.56
N LYS A 165 -4.73 -0.19 7.07
CA LYS A 165 -5.42 -0.77 5.90
C LYS A 165 -6.68 -1.51 6.36
N SER A 166 -7.59 -0.76 6.99
CA SER A 166 -8.86 -1.28 7.53
C SER A 166 -9.82 -1.66 6.39
N LEU A 167 -10.90 -2.36 6.73
CA LEU A 167 -11.98 -2.70 5.78
C LEU A 167 -12.88 -1.50 5.45
N ASN A 168 -12.83 -0.42 6.23
CA ASN A 168 -13.56 0.83 5.99
C ASN A 168 -12.85 1.67 4.92
N ARG A 169 -13.15 1.42 3.64
CA ARG A 169 -12.51 2.06 2.48
C ARG A 169 -13.51 2.56 1.44
N LEU A 170 -14.69 3.03 1.88
CA LEU A 170 -15.69 3.56 0.96
C LEU A 170 -15.21 4.82 0.24
N ASP A 171 -14.44 5.66 0.91
CA ASP A 171 -13.77 6.82 0.31
C ASP A 171 -12.84 6.42 -0.86
N ASN A 172 -11.96 5.42 -0.67
CA ASN A 172 -11.13 4.89 -1.74
C ASN A 172 -11.95 4.19 -2.86
N VAL A 173 -13.10 3.56 -2.52
CA VAL A 173 -14.00 2.96 -3.52
C VAL A 173 -14.60 4.03 -4.42
N LEU A 174 -15.12 5.13 -3.84
CA LEU A 174 -15.66 6.25 -4.59
C LEU A 174 -14.59 6.92 -5.46
N ALA A 175 -13.41 7.16 -4.92
CA ALA A 175 -12.27 7.68 -5.66
C ALA A 175 -11.84 6.78 -6.83
N SER A 176 -11.84 5.46 -6.63
CA SER A 176 -11.56 4.51 -7.70
C SER A 176 -12.64 4.53 -8.78
N GLY A 177 -13.91 4.73 -8.41
CA GLY A 177 -15.03 4.92 -9.33
C GLY A 177 -14.86 6.19 -10.18
N GLU A 178 -14.50 7.33 -9.56
CA GLU A 178 -14.19 8.58 -10.27
C GLU A 178 -13.05 8.39 -11.26
N LEU A 179 -11.93 7.78 -10.83
CA LEU A 179 -10.79 7.50 -11.71
C LEU A 179 -11.20 6.62 -12.88
N HIS A 180 -12.05 5.60 -12.64
CA HIS A 180 -12.54 4.71 -13.70
C HIS A 180 -13.36 5.47 -14.75
N ALA A 181 -14.25 6.37 -14.32
CA ALA A 181 -15.04 7.21 -15.22
C ALA A 181 -14.13 8.15 -16.05
N ILE A 182 -13.11 8.76 -15.43
CA ILE A 182 -12.14 9.62 -16.13
C ILE A 182 -11.35 8.81 -17.17
N LYS A 183 -10.92 7.59 -16.84
CA LYS A 183 -10.21 6.70 -17.77
C LYS A 183 -11.08 6.30 -18.96
N ALA A 184 -12.34 5.95 -18.72
CA ALA A 184 -13.28 5.59 -19.78
C ALA A 184 -13.46 6.76 -20.77
N LYS A 185 -13.69 7.96 -20.26
CA LYS A 185 -13.80 9.16 -21.11
C LYS A 185 -12.51 9.47 -21.89
N ALA A 186 -11.35 9.34 -21.25
CA ALA A 186 -10.06 9.56 -21.92
C ALA A 186 -9.81 8.57 -23.06
N LEU A 187 -10.31 7.34 -22.94
CA LEU A 187 -10.26 6.33 -24.00
C LEU A 187 -11.18 6.70 -25.19
N GLU A 188 -12.41 7.16 -24.90
CA GLU A 188 -13.34 7.66 -25.94
C GLU A 188 -12.74 8.85 -26.70
N ASP A 189 -12.09 9.77 -26.00
CA ASP A 189 -11.45 10.98 -26.56
C ASP A 189 -10.06 10.69 -27.17
N ASN A 190 -9.59 9.43 -27.22
CA ASN A 190 -8.26 9.02 -27.69
C ASN A 190 -7.08 9.77 -27.03
N ILE A 191 -7.20 10.16 -25.76
CA ILE A 191 -6.17 10.88 -25.02
C ILE A 191 -4.99 9.96 -24.69
N LYS A 192 -3.78 10.36 -25.07
CA LYS A 192 -2.53 9.65 -24.74
C LYS A 192 -1.54 10.65 -24.07
N PRO A 193 -0.68 10.16 -23.15
CA PRO A 193 -0.58 8.80 -22.61
C PRO A 193 -1.79 8.44 -21.72
N SER A 194 -1.97 7.12 -21.48
CA SER A 194 -3.10 6.63 -20.66
C SER A 194 -3.00 7.11 -19.21
N ILE A 195 -4.14 7.43 -18.64
CA ILE A 195 -4.23 7.76 -17.20
C ILE A 195 -4.02 6.48 -16.38
N GLY A 196 -2.98 6.47 -15.56
CA GLY A 196 -2.58 5.32 -14.73
C GLY A 196 -3.17 5.37 -13.33
N GLU A 197 -3.10 6.52 -12.66
CA GLU A 197 -3.49 6.69 -11.26
C GLU A 197 -4.14 8.05 -11.00
N GLY A 198 -4.89 8.16 -9.90
CA GLY A 198 -5.50 9.39 -9.42
C GLY A 198 -4.86 9.83 -8.10
N LEU A 199 -4.54 11.11 -7.97
CA LEU A 199 -4.03 11.70 -6.73
C LEU A 199 -5.20 12.20 -5.89
N LEU A 200 -5.23 11.83 -4.61
CA LEU A 200 -6.31 12.08 -3.65
C LEU A 200 -5.89 13.07 -2.56
N ARG A 201 -6.81 13.96 -2.22
CA ARG A 201 -6.72 14.80 -1.03
C ARG A 201 -7.42 14.15 0.16
N ASP A 202 -6.98 14.50 1.35
CA ASP A 202 -7.79 14.27 2.54
C ASP A 202 -8.74 15.44 2.84
N MET A 203 -9.56 15.29 3.87
CA MET A 203 -10.52 16.32 4.29
C MET A 203 -9.87 17.58 4.88
N SER A 204 -8.57 17.55 5.20
CA SER A 204 -7.79 18.73 5.61
C SER A 204 -7.20 19.50 4.41
N GLY A 205 -7.35 18.97 3.19
CA GLY A 205 -6.90 19.60 1.96
C GLY A 205 -5.51 19.16 1.48
N HIS A 206 -4.80 18.30 2.21
CA HIS A 206 -3.50 17.80 1.80
C HIS A 206 -3.60 16.65 0.80
N TRP A 207 -2.72 16.61 -0.19
CA TRP A 207 -2.59 15.49 -1.11
C TRP A 207 -1.83 14.35 -0.43
N VAL A 208 -2.41 13.15 -0.40
CA VAL A 208 -1.96 12.08 0.50
C VAL A 208 -1.51 10.84 -0.25
N GLU A 209 -2.34 10.29 -1.13
CA GLU A 209 -2.10 8.99 -1.77
C GLU A 209 -2.83 8.85 -3.10
N GLY A 210 -2.61 7.75 -3.80
CA GLY A 210 -3.42 7.34 -4.95
C GLY A 210 -4.64 6.50 -4.54
N THR A 211 -5.46 6.08 -5.51
CA THR A 211 -6.65 5.27 -5.22
C THR A 211 -6.33 3.92 -4.57
N MET A 212 -5.16 3.33 -4.90
CA MET A 212 -4.68 2.04 -4.36
C MET A 212 -3.17 2.06 -4.06
N SER A 213 -2.56 3.22 -3.95
CA SER A 213 -1.11 3.40 -3.93
C SER A 213 -0.70 4.59 -3.06
N ASN A 214 0.52 4.59 -2.55
CA ASN A 214 1.10 5.79 -1.94
C ASN A 214 1.83 6.60 -3.00
N VAL A 215 2.04 7.89 -2.72
CA VAL A 215 2.70 8.84 -3.61
C VAL A 215 4.06 9.24 -3.08
N PHE A 216 5.03 9.37 -3.99
CA PHE A 216 6.32 9.99 -3.79
C PHE A 216 6.50 11.08 -4.84
N TYR A 217 7.12 12.18 -4.44
CA TYR A 217 7.29 13.34 -5.29
C TYR A 217 8.62 14.05 -5.04
N GLN A 218 9.09 14.80 -6.02
CA GLN A 218 10.18 15.76 -5.89
C GLN A 218 9.67 17.15 -6.29
N LEU A 219 10.18 18.15 -5.62
CA LEU A 219 9.92 19.55 -5.93
C LEU A 219 11.14 20.17 -6.62
N SER A 220 10.93 21.23 -7.37
CA SER A 220 12.01 22.07 -7.86
C SER A 220 12.81 22.68 -6.68
N ASP A 221 14.13 22.86 -6.84
CA ASP A 221 15.03 23.30 -5.78
C ASP A 221 14.60 24.59 -5.09
N SER A 222 14.00 25.54 -5.83
CA SER A 222 13.48 26.78 -5.28
C SER A 222 12.41 26.58 -4.22
N ARG A 223 11.59 25.55 -4.36
CA ARG A 223 10.46 25.28 -3.45
C ARG A 223 10.88 24.48 -2.21
N LEU A 224 11.91 23.67 -2.31
CA LEU A 224 12.46 22.94 -1.16
C LEU A 224 13.06 23.86 -0.09
N LEU A 225 13.62 25.01 -0.51
CA LEU A 225 14.25 25.98 0.37
C LEU A 225 13.24 26.86 1.13
N GLU A 226 12.00 26.96 0.65
CA GLU A 226 10.93 27.79 1.24
C GLU A 226 10.14 27.07 2.35
N SER A 227 10.37 25.76 2.58
CA SER A 227 9.63 24.98 3.56
C SER A 227 10.07 25.31 4.99
N PRO A 228 9.16 25.68 5.92
CA PRO A 228 9.54 25.90 7.31
C PRO A 228 10.03 24.59 7.95
N SER A 229 11.15 24.69 8.63
CA SER A 229 11.89 23.59 9.29
C SER A 229 11.14 22.92 10.47
N SER A 230 9.86 23.16 10.67
CA SER A 230 9.08 22.71 11.84
C SER A 230 8.37 21.34 11.69
N GLU A 231 8.36 20.72 10.50
CA GLU A 231 7.75 19.40 10.33
C GLU A 231 8.76 18.23 10.30
N ILE A 232 10.04 18.47 10.57
CA ILE A 232 11.12 17.45 10.47
C ILE A 232 11.30 16.69 11.80
N ASN A 233 10.25 16.36 12.53
CA ASN A 233 10.36 15.50 13.73
C ASN A 233 9.27 14.44 13.78
N ALA A 234 9.42 13.38 13.00
CA ALA A 234 8.83 12.10 13.34
C ALA A 234 9.97 11.10 13.56
N THR A 235 10.33 10.91 14.82
CA THR A 235 11.26 9.90 15.27
C THR A 235 10.78 8.54 14.77
N VAL A 236 11.47 8.01 13.76
CA VAL A 236 11.31 6.62 13.34
C VAL A 236 11.93 5.77 14.46
N ASN A 237 11.10 5.15 15.28
CA ASN A 237 11.53 4.07 16.15
C ASN A 237 11.94 2.88 15.27
N ALA A 238 13.20 2.85 14.91
CA ALA A 238 13.82 1.76 14.18
C ALA A 238 13.98 0.56 15.14
N ASN A 239 13.01 -0.32 15.14
CA ASN A 239 13.23 -1.70 15.56
C ASN A 239 14.08 -2.36 14.48
N LYS A 240 15.38 -2.49 14.73
CA LYS A 240 16.32 -3.24 13.90
C LYS A 240 15.96 -4.73 13.94
N GLY A 241 15.10 -5.16 13.04
CA GLY A 241 14.95 -6.57 12.68
C GLY A 241 16.10 -6.95 11.75
N ASN A 242 16.82 -8.01 12.09
CA ASN A 242 17.87 -8.60 11.28
C ASN A 242 17.34 -9.02 9.91
N ALA A 243 17.64 -8.27 8.88
CA ALA A 243 17.29 -8.60 7.50
C ALA A 243 18.12 -9.80 7.03
N ASN A 244 17.46 -10.94 6.87
CA ASN A 244 18.02 -12.10 6.18
C ASN A 244 18.19 -11.75 4.70
N LYS A 245 19.42 -11.83 4.19
CA LYS A 245 19.76 -11.57 2.79
C LYS A 245 19.04 -12.56 1.86
N GLY A 246 17.94 -12.13 1.29
CA GLY A 246 17.24 -12.87 0.23
C GLY A 246 18.05 -12.88 -1.07
N ASN A 247 18.01 -13.99 -1.74
CA ASN A 247 18.74 -14.39 -2.92
C ASN A 247 18.54 -13.38 -4.09
N THR A 248 19.63 -12.77 -4.57
CA THR A 248 19.62 -11.80 -5.66
C THR A 248 19.60 -12.52 -7.00
N ASN A 249 18.47 -12.53 -7.69
CA ASN A 249 18.42 -12.81 -9.12
C ASN A 249 19.11 -11.68 -9.88
N LYS A 250 20.23 -11.98 -10.56
CA LYS A 250 20.95 -11.05 -11.44
C LYS A 250 20.12 -10.81 -12.72
N GLY A 251 19.20 -9.83 -12.64
CA GLY A 251 18.53 -9.29 -13.83
C GLY A 251 19.41 -8.19 -14.46
N ASN A 252 19.37 -8.11 -15.78
CA ASN A 252 20.11 -7.16 -16.62
C ASN A 252 19.67 -5.71 -16.29
N THR A 253 20.44 -5.00 -15.46
CA THR A 253 20.14 -3.63 -15.04
C THR A 253 20.76 -2.65 -16.03
N ASN A 254 19.95 -1.84 -16.70
CA ASN A 254 20.39 -0.63 -17.37
C ASN A 254 20.99 0.30 -16.29
N LYS A 255 22.26 0.69 -16.42
CA LYS A 255 22.99 1.51 -15.41
C LYS A 255 22.29 2.84 -15.10
N ASP A 256 21.58 3.42 -16.05
CA ASP A 256 20.90 4.70 -15.88
C ASP A 256 19.66 4.60 -14.97
N LYS A 257 18.98 3.44 -14.95
CA LYS A 257 17.82 3.21 -14.08
C LYS A 257 18.21 2.83 -12.62
N ALA A 258 19.43 2.37 -12.40
CA ALA A 258 19.93 2.02 -11.06
C ALA A 258 20.03 3.23 -10.11
N ASN A 259 20.10 4.45 -10.65
CA ASN A 259 20.30 5.68 -9.87
C ASN A 259 19.03 6.51 -9.68
N TYR A 260 17.90 6.18 -10.31
CA TYR A 260 16.68 7.01 -10.29
C TYR A 260 16.23 7.35 -8.86
N LEU A 261 16.11 6.34 -7.99
CA LEU A 261 15.63 6.55 -6.61
C LEU A 261 16.65 7.31 -5.72
N THR A 262 17.92 7.37 -6.11
CA THR A 262 18.96 8.07 -5.35
C THR A 262 19.25 9.48 -5.87
N GLN A 263 18.61 9.89 -6.97
CA GLN A 263 18.71 11.23 -7.54
C GLN A 263 17.65 12.16 -6.96
N GLY A 264 18.04 13.38 -6.63
CA GLY A 264 17.16 14.39 -6.06
C GLY A 264 16.66 14.07 -4.65
N GLN A 265 15.76 14.87 -4.14
CA GLN A 265 15.15 14.73 -2.82
C GLN A 265 13.72 14.22 -2.94
N TRP A 266 13.47 12.98 -2.58
CA TRP A 266 12.13 12.42 -2.53
C TRP A 266 11.41 12.82 -1.26
N CYS A 267 10.14 13.20 -1.44
CA CYS A 267 9.17 13.46 -0.37
C CYS A 267 8.01 12.48 -0.48
N THR A 268 7.35 12.19 0.65
CA THR A 268 6.10 11.44 0.71
C THR A 268 5.23 11.98 1.84
N PRO A 269 3.89 12.09 1.68
CA PRO A 269 3.02 12.58 2.73
C PRO A 269 3.02 11.71 4.00
N SER A 270 2.70 12.34 5.14
CA SER A 270 2.49 11.61 6.39
C SER A 270 1.20 10.78 6.32
N MET A 271 1.22 9.59 6.90
CA MET A 271 0.03 8.72 7.06
C MET A 271 -0.53 8.77 8.49
N ALA A 272 -0.16 9.78 9.27
CA ALA A 272 -0.54 9.89 10.69
C ALA A 272 -1.99 10.35 10.90
N GLN A 273 -2.63 10.94 9.88
CA GLN A 273 -4.00 11.45 9.95
C GLN A 273 -4.92 10.85 8.89
N SER A 274 -4.37 10.46 7.73
CA SER A 274 -5.15 9.99 6.59
C SER A 274 -4.37 9.01 5.74
N GLY A 275 -5.05 8.31 4.82
CA GLY A 275 -4.41 7.35 3.91
C GLY A 275 -4.05 6.02 4.56
N VAL A 276 -3.22 5.25 3.86
CA VAL A 276 -2.72 3.93 4.28
C VAL A 276 -1.21 3.95 4.39
N ALA A 277 -0.66 3.54 5.54
CA ALA A 277 0.77 3.29 5.69
C ALA A 277 1.16 2.05 4.85
N GLY A 278 1.53 2.29 3.58
CA GLY A 278 1.78 1.24 2.60
C GLY A 278 3.06 0.46 2.86
N VAL A 279 3.03 -0.86 2.60
CA VAL A 279 4.22 -1.71 2.70
C VAL A 279 5.32 -1.21 1.76
N MET A 280 5.02 -1.00 0.48
CA MET A 280 6.01 -0.51 -0.48
C MET A 280 6.54 0.88 -0.11
N ARG A 281 5.66 1.76 0.42
CA ARG A 281 6.09 3.06 0.91
C ARG A 281 7.17 2.92 1.98
N GLN A 282 6.97 2.03 2.96
CA GLN A 282 7.96 1.80 4.03
C GLN A 282 9.25 1.17 3.49
N VAL A 283 9.15 0.20 2.57
CA VAL A 283 10.32 -0.40 1.88
C VAL A 283 11.18 0.68 1.23
N ILE A 284 10.58 1.64 0.53
CA ILE A 284 11.31 2.72 -0.14
C ILE A 284 11.94 3.67 0.88
N ILE A 285 11.21 4.05 1.93
CA ILE A 285 11.72 4.92 3.00
C ILE A 285 12.95 4.29 3.65
N ASP A 286 12.85 3.02 4.06
CA ASP A 286 13.94 2.32 4.74
C ASP A 286 15.12 2.05 3.80
N GLY A 287 14.85 1.65 2.56
CA GLY A 287 15.87 1.41 1.56
C GLY A 287 16.68 2.65 1.16
N LEU A 288 16.07 3.84 1.28
CA LEU A 288 16.76 5.12 1.02
C LEU A 288 17.29 5.80 2.29
N SER A 289 17.06 5.23 3.47
CA SER A 289 17.44 5.86 4.77
C SER A 289 18.94 6.13 4.90
N THR A 290 19.79 5.34 4.23
CA THR A 290 21.26 5.49 4.24
C THR A 290 21.80 6.19 2.99
N SER A 291 20.92 6.64 2.08
CA SER A 291 21.31 7.38 0.88
C SER A 291 21.76 8.81 1.24
N LYS A 292 22.38 9.52 0.29
CA LYS A 292 22.70 10.95 0.44
C LYS A 292 21.47 11.78 0.72
N ASN A 293 20.33 11.40 0.12
CA ASN A 293 19.05 12.09 0.19
C ASN A 293 17.99 11.12 0.72
N PRO A 294 17.92 10.88 2.05
CA PRO A 294 16.85 10.06 2.63
C PRO A 294 15.48 10.68 2.37
N VAL A 295 14.44 9.86 2.29
CA VAL A 295 13.08 10.33 2.05
C VAL A 295 12.62 11.29 3.16
N ILE A 296 12.07 12.44 2.77
CA ILE A 296 11.46 13.40 3.70
C ILE A 296 9.95 13.12 3.80
N ILE A 297 9.44 13.03 5.03
CA ILE A 297 8.00 13.02 5.29
C ILE A 297 7.52 14.48 5.27
N ARG A 298 6.81 14.87 4.21
CA ARG A 298 6.36 16.25 3.97
C ARG A 298 4.96 16.25 3.36
N SER A 299 4.08 17.09 3.88
CA SER A 299 2.75 17.30 3.31
C SER A 299 2.87 17.87 1.89
N LEU A 300 2.02 17.40 0.99
CA LEU A 300 1.89 17.91 -0.38
C LEU A 300 0.64 18.80 -0.44
N GLN A 301 0.82 20.07 -0.81
CA GLN A 301 -0.22 21.10 -0.83
C GLN A 301 -0.57 21.51 -2.26
N ASP A 302 -1.66 22.26 -2.44
CA ASP A 302 -2.08 22.74 -3.77
C ASP A 302 -1.01 23.62 -4.43
N GLU A 303 -0.33 24.45 -3.64
CA GLU A 303 0.74 25.34 -4.09
C GLU A 303 1.99 24.59 -4.56
N ASP A 304 2.18 23.36 -4.13
CA ASP A 304 3.32 22.53 -4.53
C ASP A 304 3.11 21.89 -5.92
N LEU A 305 1.86 21.62 -6.30
CA LEU A 305 1.55 20.84 -7.51
C LEU A 305 2.17 21.42 -8.79
N PRO A 306 2.14 22.75 -9.05
CA PRO A 306 2.79 23.32 -10.24
C PRO A 306 4.32 23.19 -10.22
N HIS A 307 4.92 22.97 -9.05
CA HIS A 307 6.36 22.91 -8.83
C HIS A 307 6.90 21.48 -8.71
N LEU A 308 6.07 20.47 -8.96
CA LEU A 308 6.52 19.08 -9.01
C LEU A 308 7.50 18.87 -10.17
N SER A 309 8.66 18.28 -9.87
CA SER A 309 9.65 17.90 -10.87
C SER A 309 9.61 16.41 -11.19
N GLN A 310 9.18 15.57 -10.24
CA GLN A 310 9.03 14.13 -10.40
C GLN A 310 7.85 13.62 -9.58
N LEU A 311 7.19 12.57 -10.07
CA LEU A 311 6.07 11.92 -9.39
C LEU A 311 6.06 10.42 -9.69
N PHE A 312 5.89 9.59 -8.66
CA PHE A 312 5.51 8.20 -8.84
C PHE A 312 4.54 7.73 -7.77
N PHE A 313 3.75 6.73 -8.10
CA PHE A 313 2.95 5.99 -7.13
C PHE A 313 3.58 4.62 -6.86
N CYS A 314 3.28 4.02 -5.70
CA CYS A 314 3.77 2.69 -5.37
C CYS A 314 2.78 1.87 -4.56
N ASN A 315 2.82 0.55 -4.73
CA ASN A 315 2.17 -0.40 -3.84
C ASN A 315 2.91 -1.75 -3.83
N ALA A 316 2.62 -2.60 -2.85
CA ALA A 316 3.34 -3.85 -2.62
C ALA A 316 3.18 -4.91 -3.74
N LEU A 317 2.19 -4.77 -4.61
CA LEU A 317 1.94 -5.71 -5.71
C LEU A 317 2.61 -5.27 -7.01
N ARG A 318 2.53 -3.97 -7.33
CA ARG A 318 3.00 -3.42 -8.60
C ARG A 318 4.42 -2.83 -8.53
N GLY A 319 4.91 -2.55 -7.32
CA GLY A 319 6.15 -1.80 -7.16
C GLY A 319 5.95 -0.31 -7.44
N ILE A 320 6.82 0.27 -8.26
CA ILE A 320 6.82 1.69 -8.63
C ILE A 320 6.08 1.90 -9.95
N MET A 321 5.22 2.89 -9.98
CA MET A 321 4.41 3.35 -11.12
C MET A 321 4.79 4.80 -11.42
N PRO A 322 5.75 5.06 -12.32
CA PRO A 322 6.23 6.41 -12.61
C PRO A 322 5.23 7.18 -13.47
N MET A 323 5.13 8.49 -13.23
CA MET A 323 4.26 9.37 -13.98
C MET A 323 5.07 10.29 -14.89
N THR A 324 4.56 10.52 -16.09
CA THR A 324 5.14 11.52 -17.02
C THR A 324 4.48 12.88 -16.89
N SER A 325 3.29 12.93 -16.27
CA SER A 325 2.58 14.19 -16.04
C SER A 325 1.48 14.02 -15.00
N LEU A 326 1.05 15.15 -14.42
CA LEU A 326 -0.11 15.28 -13.54
C LEU A 326 -1.10 16.29 -14.13
N ARG A 327 -2.35 15.88 -14.33
CA ARG A 327 -3.44 16.77 -14.73
C ARG A 327 -4.11 17.38 -13.49
N LEU A 328 -4.04 18.70 -13.39
CA LEU A 328 -4.65 19.49 -12.32
C LEU A 328 -6.16 19.68 -12.53
N PHE A 329 -6.88 20.19 -11.53
CA PHE A 329 -8.29 20.58 -11.65
C PHE A 329 -8.52 21.71 -12.66
N SER A 330 -7.55 22.62 -12.81
CA SER A 330 -7.54 23.65 -13.85
C SER A 330 -7.48 23.11 -15.27
N ARG A 331 -7.26 21.78 -15.43
CA ARG A 331 -6.94 21.06 -16.68
C ARG A 331 -5.52 21.31 -17.18
N GLU A 332 -4.74 22.09 -16.48
CA GLU A 332 -3.31 22.27 -16.74
C GLU A 332 -2.57 20.95 -16.50
N MET A 333 -1.49 20.76 -17.28
CA MET A 333 -0.62 19.58 -17.19
C MET A 333 0.74 19.98 -16.64
N VAL A 334 1.12 19.40 -15.53
CA VAL A 334 2.48 19.45 -15.00
C VAL A 334 3.23 18.23 -15.56
N SER A 335 4.27 18.47 -16.35
CA SER A 335 5.04 17.41 -17.03
C SER A 335 6.32 17.09 -16.29
N PHE A 336 6.70 15.83 -16.30
CA PHE A 336 7.89 15.29 -15.63
C PHE A 336 8.84 14.68 -16.64
N GLU A 337 10.14 14.65 -16.32
CA GLU A 337 11.11 13.91 -17.12
C GLU A 337 10.83 12.41 -17.01
N ALA A 338 10.92 11.72 -18.15
CA ALA A 338 10.72 10.27 -18.19
C ALA A 338 11.89 9.54 -17.52
N ILE A 339 11.59 8.43 -16.83
CA ILE A 339 12.55 7.52 -16.22
C ILE A 339 13.21 6.62 -17.27
#